data_777afa2cbeab08948cf72c89ef0a4690
#
_entry.id   777afa2cbeab08948cf72c89ef0a4690
#
_cell.length_a   1.000
_cell.length_b   1.000
_cell.length_c   1.000
_cell.angle_alpha   90.00
_cell.angle_beta   90.00
_cell.angle_gamma   90.00
#
_symmetry.space_group_name_H-M   'P 1'
#
loop_
_entity.id
_entity.type
_entity.pdbx_description
1 polymer ?
#
loop_
_entity_poly.entity_id
_entity_poly.type
_entity_poly.pdbx_seq_one_letter_code
_entity_poly.pdbx_strand_id
1 'polypeptide(L)'
;MSVLVGKDTKVLVQGFTGKNGTLHSEQSIAYGTNIVGGVTPGKGGTTHLDRPVFDTMDEAVTATSANASVIFVPAPFVLDSIVEAINSGVKLIVV
;
A
#
# COMPACT_ATOMS: atom_id res chain seq x y z
N MET A 1 -3.45 10.95 9.79
CA MET A 1 -2.44 11.45 8.87
C MET A 1 -3.07 12.14 7.68
N SER A 2 -2.86 13.42 7.56
CA SER A 2 -3.58 14.21 6.57
C SER A 2 -2.88 14.37 5.22
N VAL A 3 -1.67 13.88 5.09
CA VAL A 3 -0.88 14.11 3.88
C VAL A 3 -1.37 13.34 2.65
N LEU A 4 -2.21 12.34 2.86
CA LEU A 4 -2.68 11.48 1.77
C LEU A 4 -4.08 11.83 1.32
N VAL A 5 -4.46 13.05 1.42
CA VAL A 5 -5.86 13.41 1.38
C VAL A 5 -6.36 14.06 0.11
N GLY A 6 -5.92 13.67 -1.02
CA GLY A 6 -6.69 14.00 -2.21
C GLY A 6 -7.89 13.08 -2.30
N LYS A 7 -9.04 13.57 -2.74
CA LYS A 7 -10.20 12.69 -2.99
C LYS A 7 -9.86 11.60 -3.99
N ASP A 8 -8.95 11.91 -4.91
CA ASP A 8 -8.57 10.98 -5.96
C ASP A 8 -7.31 10.20 -5.62
N THR A 9 -6.81 10.32 -4.40
CA THR A 9 -5.64 9.56 -3.97
C THR A 9 -6.05 8.12 -3.69
N LYS A 10 -5.45 7.20 -4.42
CA LYS A 10 -5.65 5.76 -4.24
C LYS A 10 -4.37 5.21 -3.66
N VAL A 11 -4.48 4.63 -2.48
CA VAL A 11 -3.32 4.23 -1.69
C VAL A 11 -3.15 2.72 -1.68
N LEU A 12 -1.93 2.27 -1.95
CA LEU A 12 -1.52 0.89 -1.71
C LEU A 12 -0.65 0.85 -0.45
N VAL A 13 -0.77 -0.21 0.32
CA VAL A 13 0.04 -0.41 1.52
C VAL A 13 1.04 -1.52 1.26
N GLN A 14 2.33 -1.21 1.30
CA GLN A 14 3.38 -2.22 1.22
C GLN A 14 3.62 -2.76 2.63
N GLY A 15 3.61 -4.08 2.79
CA GLY A 15 3.60 -4.72 4.09
C GLY A 15 2.20 -4.77 4.70
N PHE A 16 1.18 -4.85 3.87
CA PHE A 16 -0.23 -4.71 4.23
C PHE A 16 -0.69 -5.73 5.27
N THR A 17 -0.27 -6.98 5.14
CA THR A 17 -0.72 -8.05 6.04
C THR A 17 0.11 -8.17 7.33
N GLY A 18 1.16 -7.39 7.46
CA GLY A 18 1.95 -7.34 8.68
C GLY A 18 1.17 -6.69 9.82
N LYS A 19 1.66 -6.85 11.05
CA LYS A 19 0.98 -6.33 12.24
C LYS A 19 0.77 -4.82 12.17
N ASN A 20 1.84 -4.07 11.89
CA ASN A 20 1.76 -2.62 11.83
C ASN A 20 0.98 -2.14 10.60
N GLY A 21 1.18 -2.79 9.46
CA GLY A 21 0.44 -2.47 8.25
C GLY A 21 -1.04 -2.66 8.45
N THR A 22 -1.46 -3.75 9.08
CA THR A 22 -2.87 -4.01 9.38
C THR A 22 -3.44 -2.94 10.30
N LEU A 23 -2.76 -2.64 11.40
CA LEU A 23 -3.25 -1.68 12.39
C LEU A 23 -3.43 -0.29 11.76
N HIS A 24 -2.40 0.20 11.07
CA HIS A 24 -2.47 1.52 10.48
C HIS A 24 -3.44 1.59 9.32
N SER A 25 -3.59 0.51 8.55
CA SER A 25 -4.56 0.45 7.47
C SER A 25 -6.00 0.51 8.01
N GLU A 26 -6.29 -0.21 9.08
CA GLU A 26 -7.60 -0.14 9.71
C GLU A 26 -7.93 1.28 10.17
N GLN A 27 -6.97 1.94 10.81
CA GLN A 27 -7.16 3.31 11.26
C GLN A 27 -7.37 4.28 10.10
N SER A 28 -6.58 4.12 9.04
CA SER A 28 -6.68 4.98 7.86
C SER A 28 -8.02 4.82 7.17
N ILE A 29 -8.50 3.58 7.04
CA ILE A 29 -9.82 3.32 6.45
C ILE A 29 -10.91 3.98 7.29
N ALA A 30 -10.80 3.90 8.61
CA ALA A 30 -11.77 4.53 9.51
C ALA A 30 -11.80 6.06 9.36
N TYR A 31 -10.68 6.65 8.97
CA TYR A 31 -10.61 8.10 8.71
C TYR A 31 -11.00 8.49 7.29
N GLY A 32 -11.36 7.53 6.45
CA GLY A 32 -11.78 7.80 5.09
C GLY A 32 -10.70 7.79 4.05
N THR A 33 -9.50 7.32 4.38
CA THR A 33 -8.43 7.15 3.40
C THR A 33 -8.79 6.03 2.44
N ASN A 34 -8.62 6.27 1.16
CA ASN A 34 -8.97 5.29 0.13
C ASN A 34 -7.83 4.28 -0.07
N ILE A 35 -7.79 3.28 0.79
CA ILE A 35 -6.88 2.14 0.66
C ILE A 35 -7.48 1.19 -0.38
N VAL A 36 -6.85 1.08 -1.54
CA VAL A 36 -7.39 0.26 -2.64
C VAL A 36 -6.81 -1.15 -2.66
N GLY A 37 -5.78 -1.41 -1.89
CA GLY A 37 -5.17 -2.73 -1.82
C GLY A 37 -3.84 -2.66 -1.09
N GLY A 38 -3.13 -3.76 -1.11
CA GLY A 38 -1.82 -3.85 -0.50
C GLY A 38 -0.91 -4.84 -1.20
N VAL A 39 0.36 -4.78 -0.85
CA VAL A 39 1.38 -5.65 -1.42
C VAL A 39 2.06 -6.41 -0.29
N THR A 40 1.97 -7.73 -0.34
CA THR A 40 2.72 -8.62 0.54
C THR A 40 3.20 -9.79 -0.31
N PRO A 41 4.50 -9.88 -0.59
CA PRO A 41 5.02 -10.98 -1.41
C PRO A 41 4.61 -12.34 -0.84
N GLY A 42 4.16 -13.24 -1.71
CA GLY A 42 3.68 -14.55 -1.31
C GLY A 42 2.21 -14.61 -0.88
N LYS A 43 1.54 -13.48 -0.77
CA LYS A 43 0.13 -13.39 -0.37
C LYS A 43 -0.78 -12.91 -1.50
N GLY A 44 -0.23 -12.74 -2.70
CA GLY A 44 -1.00 -12.29 -3.86
C GLY A 44 -2.20 -13.18 -4.10
N GLY A 45 -3.31 -12.59 -4.51
CA GLY A 45 -4.56 -13.30 -4.75
C GLY A 45 -5.42 -13.46 -3.52
N THR A 46 -4.97 -13.03 -2.34
CA THR A 46 -5.77 -13.07 -1.12
C THR A 46 -6.46 -11.73 -0.88
N THR A 47 -7.30 -11.67 0.14
CA THR A 47 -8.01 -10.47 0.54
C THR A 47 -7.67 -10.16 2.00
N HIS A 48 -7.46 -8.88 2.30
CA HIS A 48 -7.17 -8.43 3.66
C HIS A 48 -7.88 -7.11 3.89
N LEU A 49 -8.62 -6.99 4.99
CA LEU A 49 -9.45 -5.81 5.28
C LEU A 49 -10.36 -5.44 4.11
N ASP A 50 -10.91 -6.46 3.45
CA ASP A 50 -11.77 -6.33 2.26
C ASP A 50 -11.09 -5.67 1.06
N ARG A 51 -9.75 -5.70 1.00
CA ARG A 51 -8.97 -5.17 -0.12
C ARG A 51 -8.11 -6.27 -0.70
N PRO A 52 -7.86 -6.23 -2.01
CA PRO A 52 -7.02 -7.25 -2.64
C PRO A 52 -5.56 -7.10 -2.21
N VAL A 53 -4.87 -8.24 -2.13
CA VAL A 53 -3.44 -8.30 -1.84
C VAL A 53 -2.71 -8.76 -3.10
N PHE A 54 -1.59 -8.12 -3.40
CA PHE A 54 -0.77 -8.42 -4.57
C PHE A 54 0.63 -8.82 -4.15
N ASP A 55 1.32 -9.53 -5.02
CA ASP A 55 2.71 -9.94 -4.78
C ASP A 55 3.70 -8.82 -5.08
N THR A 56 3.40 -7.95 -6.04
CA THR A 56 4.28 -6.86 -6.45
C THR A 56 3.52 -5.56 -6.59
N MET A 57 4.27 -4.45 -6.53
CA MET A 57 3.68 -3.14 -6.76
C MET A 57 3.21 -2.95 -8.20
N ASP A 58 3.94 -3.51 -9.17
CA ASP A 58 3.53 -3.42 -10.58
C ASP A 58 2.15 -4.03 -10.80
N GLU A 59 1.92 -5.22 -10.26
CA GLU A 59 0.61 -5.86 -10.34
C GLU A 59 -0.46 -5.03 -9.66
N ALA A 60 -0.14 -4.52 -8.48
CA ALA A 60 -1.08 -3.75 -7.69
C ALA A 60 -1.48 -2.44 -8.38
N VAL A 61 -0.51 -1.71 -8.93
CA VAL A 61 -0.79 -0.45 -9.63
C VAL A 61 -1.59 -0.72 -10.91
N THR A 62 -1.25 -1.77 -11.64
CA THR A 62 -1.98 -2.14 -12.86
C THR A 62 -3.45 -2.44 -12.55
N ALA A 63 -3.71 -3.15 -11.47
CA ALA A 63 -5.07 -3.56 -11.11
C ALA A 63 -5.90 -2.42 -10.50
N THR A 64 -5.26 -1.49 -9.76
CA THR A 64 -5.99 -0.49 -8.96
C THR A 64 -5.84 0.93 -9.46
N SER A 65 -4.89 1.19 -10.34
CA SER A 65 -4.52 2.55 -10.77
C SER A 65 -4.09 3.45 -9.60
N ALA A 66 -3.50 2.87 -8.57
CA ALA A 66 -3.07 3.61 -7.39
C ALA A 66 -2.00 4.63 -7.73
N ASN A 67 -2.00 5.75 -7.01
CA ASN A 67 -1.05 6.83 -7.21
C ASN A 67 -0.22 7.14 -5.97
N ALA A 68 -0.44 6.42 -4.88
CA ALA A 68 0.31 6.60 -3.65
C ALA A 68 0.61 5.25 -2.99
N SER A 69 1.69 5.20 -2.24
CA SER A 69 2.06 4.01 -1.46
C SER A 69 2.49 4.43 -0.07
N VAL A 70 2.08 3.65 0.93
CA VAL A 70 2.54 3.76 2.30
C VAL A 70 3.29 2.47 2.65
N ILE A 71 4.47 2.59 3.23
CA ILE A 71 5.38 1.47 3.46
C ILE A 71 5.43 1.11 4.95
N PHE A 72 5.03 -0.11 5.28
CA PHE A 72 5.08 -0.68 6.63
C PHE A 72 5.83 -2.00 6.63
N VAL A 73 7.03 -2.01 6.08
CA VAL A 73 7.88 -3.20 6.06
C VAL A 73 8.98 -3.07 7.12
N PRO A 74 9.58 -4.17 7.56
CA PRO A 74 10.73 -4.10 8.49
C PRO A 74 11.87 -3.27 7.90
N ALA A 75 12.61 -2.59 8.76
CA ALA A 75 13.64 -1.63 8.37
C ALA A 75 14.61 -2.13 7.29
N PRO A 76 15.12 -3.37 7.34
CA PRO A 76 16.05 -3.83 6.30
C PRO A 76 15.46 -3.87 4.89
N PHE A 77 14.13 -3.86 4.75
CA PHE A 77 13.44 -3.97 3.47
C PHE A 77 12.86 -2.65 2.98
N VAL A 78 13.00 -1.57 3.74
CA VAL A 78 12.37 -0.28 3.38
C VAL A 78 12.92 0.27 2.07
N LEU A 79 14.24 0.23 1.89
CA LEU A 79 14.84 0.76 0.68
C LEU A 79 14.36 0.02 -0.56
N ASP A 80 14.32 -1.31 -0.50
CA ASP A 80 13.83 -2.12 -1.62
C ASP A 80 12.37 -1.80 -1.93
N SER A 81 11.56 -1.58 -0.89
CA SER A 81 10.15 -1.22 -1.07
C SER A 81 9.99 0.15 -1.71
N ILE A 82 10.84 1.11 -1.35
CA ILE A 82 10.82 2.44 -1.97
C ILE A 82 11.17 2.34 -3.45
N VAL A 83 12.21 1.59 -3.79
CA VAL A 83 12.63 1.40 -5.18
C VAL A 83 11.52 0.73 -5.99
N GLU A 84 10.89 -0.29 -5.43
CA GLU A 84 9.78 -0.97 -6.09
C GLU A 84 8.62 -0.01 -6.34
N ALA A 85 8.28 0.83 -5.37
CA ALA A 85 7.21 1.81 -5.52
C ALA A 85 7.53 2.84 -6.60
N ILE A 86 8.76 3.36 -6.63
CA ILE A 86 9.20 4.30 -7.65
C ILE A 86 9.05 3.67 -9.04
N ASN A 87 9.51 2.44 -9.20
CA ASN A 87 9.48 1.76 -10.49
C ASN A 87 8.05 1.43 -10.93
N SER A 88 7.12 1.33 -10.02
CA SER A 88 5.72 1.06 -10.36
C SER A 88 4.96 2.30 -10.85
N GLY A 89 5.53 3.48 -10.70
CA GLY A 89 4.95 4.72 -11.19
C GLY A 89 4.08 5.48 -10.21
N VAL A 90 4.03 5.08 -8.94
CA VAL A 90 3.29 5.87 -7.94
C VAL A 90 3.99 7.20 -7.73
N LYS A 91 3.20 8.24 -7.45
CA LYS A 91 3.71 9.61 -7.38
C LYS A 91 3.99 10.08 -5.96
N LEU A 92 3.41 9.41 -4.98
CA LEU A 92 3.59 9.77 -3.57
C LEU A 92 3.96 8.51 -2.79
N ILE A 93 5.04 8.60 -2.01
CA ILE A 93 5.51 7.49 -1.19
C ILE A 93 5.66 8.01 0.23
N VAL A 94 5.01 7.34 1.18
CA VAL A 94 5.09 7.68 2.60
C VAL A 94 5.72 6.51 3.33
N VAL A 95 6.71 6.80 4.13
CA VAL A 95 7.48 5.79 4.87
C VAL A 95 7.24 5.94 6.36
#